data_ad4a0114ff78052a0dfdf1ea4a84af97
#
_entry.id   ad4a0114ff78052a0dfdf1ea4a84af97
#
_cell.length_a   1.000
_cell.length_b   1.000
_cell.length_c   1.000
_cell.angle_alpha   90.00
_cell.angle_beta   90.00
_cell.angle_gamma   90.00
#
_symmetry.space_group_name_H-M   'P 1'
#
loop_
_entity.id
_entity.type
_entity.pdbx_description
1 polymer ?
#
loop_
_entity_poly.entity_id
_entity_poly.type
_entity_poly.pdbx_seq_one_letter_code
_entity_poly.pdbx_strand_id
1 'polypeptide(L)'
;MLVLPSELTHEQASACLCMLVQGLKVLKGPQVVVDASALAVFDTSALAVLLECRREVLADGKAFVVKGLPPALVGMAGLYGVDALLQAAS
;
A
#
# COMPACT_ATOMS: atom_id res chain seq x y z
N MET A 1 -5.14 -1.36 11.29
CA MET A 1 -5.12 -1.68 9.84
C MET A 1 -5.45 -0.43 9.06
N LEU A 2 -4.70 -0.18 7.99
CA LEU A 2 -4.96 0.94 7.08
C LEU A 2 -5.77 0.43 5.89
N VAL A 3 -6.75 1.21 5.44
CA VAL A 3 -7.63 0.81 4.34
C VAL A 3 -7.42 1.77 3.17
N LEU A 4 -7.18 1.20 1.97
CA LEU A 4 -7.06 1.99 0.76
C LEU A 4 -8.45 2.37 0.23
N PRO A 5 -8.57 3.53 -0.45
CA PRO A 5 -9.83 3.94 -1.07
C PRO A 5 -10.16 3.05 -2.28
N SER A 6 -11.36 3.22 -2.82
CA SER A 6 -11.77 2.50 -4.03
C SER A 6 -11.05 3.02 -5.28
N GLU A 7 -10.60 4.27 -5.27
CA GLU A 7 -9.85 4.88 -6.36
C GLU A 7 -8.49 5.37 -5.88
N LEU A 8 -7.44 4.99 -6.59
CA LEU A 8 -6.08 5.41 -6.30
C LEU A 8 -5.31 5.57 -7.61
N THR A 9 -5.54 6.70 -8.26
CA THR A 9 -4.81 7.12 -9.45
C THR A 9 -3.85 8.25 -9.08
N HIS A 10 -3.12 8.77 -10.06
CA HIS A 10 -2.19 9.86 -9.81
C HIS A 10 -2.85 11.10 -9.18
N GLU A 11 -4.15 11.30 -9.40
CA GLU A 11 -4.87 12.43 -8.83
C GLU A 11 -5.07 12.30 -7.31
N GLN A 12 -5.23 11.08 -6.82
CA GLN A 12 -5.43 10.81 -5.40
C GLN A 12 -4.15 10.39 -4.67
N ALA A 13 -3.08 10.09 -5.41
CA ALA A 13 -1.89 9.47 -4.85
C ALA A 13 -1.28 10.27 -3.70
N SER A 14 -1.10 11.57 -3.88
CA SER A 14 -0.47 12.43 -2.87
C SER A 14 -1.31 12.52 -1.60
N ALA A 15 -2.62 12.73 -1.75
CA ALA A 15 -3.54 12.81 -0.61
C ALA A 15 -3.65 11.47 0.11
N CYS A 16 -3.70 10.38 -0.64
CA CYS A 16 -3.76 9.03 -0.07
C CYS A 16 -2.49 8.71 0.72
N LEU A 17 -1.33 9.02 0.17
CA LEU A 17 -0.05 8.80 0.85
C LEU A 17 0.02 9.60 2.16
N CYS A 18 -0.38 10.86 2.13
CA CYS A 18 -0.45 11.70 3.33
C CYS A 18 -1.32 11.08 4.41
N MET A 19 -2.50 10.60 4.02
CA MET A 19 -3.44 9.95 4.94
C MET A 19 -2.84 8.68 5.54
N LEU A 20 -2.18 7.85 4.72
CA LEU A 20 -1.54 6.62 5.19
C LEU A 20 -0.41 6.91 6.16
N VAL A 21 0.44 7.88 5.85
CA VAL A 21 1.57 8.26 6.71
C VAL A 21 1.06 8.79 8.05
N GLN A 22 0.01 9.60 8.04
CA GLN A 22 -0.61 10.07 9.29
C GLN A 22 -1.19 8.92 10.10
N GLY A 23 -1.84 7.96 9.44
CA GLY A 23 -2.36 6.77 10.09
C GLY A 23 -1.27 5.92 10.71
N LEU A 24 -0.09 5.84 10.08
CA LEU A 24 1.05 5.10 10.62
C LEU A 24 1.52 5.64 11.96
N LYS A 25 1.44 6.95 12.17
CA LYS A 25 1.91 7.59 13.40
C LYS A 25 1.09 7.20 14.63
N VAL A 26 -0.16 6.76 14.44
CA VAL A 26 -1.04 6.36 15.54
C VAL A 26 -1.12 4.85 15.70
N LEU A 27 -0.63 4.08 14.73
CA LEU A 27 -0.61 2.62 14.83
C LEU A 27 0.55 2.15 15.69
N LYS A 28 0.26 1.22 16.61
CA LYS A 28 1.24 0.61 17.48
C LYS A 28 1.33 -0.88 17.16
N GLY A 29 2.46 -1.49 17.49
CA GLY A 29 2.66 -2.91 17.26
C GLY A 29 3.73 -3.17 16.20
N PRO A 30 4.12 -4.43 16.02
CA PRO A 30 5.25 -4.81 15.18
C PRO A 30 4.93 -4.89 13.69
N GLN A 31 3.66 -4.78 13.30
CA GLN A 31 3.23 -5.02 11.94
C GLN A 31 2.16 -4.01 11.52
N VAL A 32 2.28 -3.53 10.29
CA VAL A 32 1.27 -2.67 9.67
C VAL A 32 0.64 -3.44 8.51
N VAL A 33 -0.68 -3.59 8.55
CA VAL A 33 -1.46 -4.24 7.49
C VAL A 33 -2.22 -3.17 6.73
N VAL A 34 -2.06 -3.17 5.40
CA VAL A 34 -2.82 -2.30 4.50
C VAL A 34 -3.83 -3.15 3.76
N ASP A 35 -5.11 -2.79 3.88
CA ASP A 35 -6.20 -3.49 3.19
C ASP A 35 -6.48 -2.80 1.86
N ALA A 36 -6.20 -3.49 0.76
CA ALA A 36 -6.43 -3.01 -0.59
C ALA A 36 -7.67 -3.63 -1.24
N SER A 37 -8.49 -4.33 -0.48
CA SER A 37 -9.62 -5.09 -1.03
C SER A 37 -10.71 -4.20 -1.65
N ALA A 38 -10.83 -2.94 -1.22
CA ALA A 38 -11.77 -1.98 -1.79
C ALA A 38 -11.27 -1.32 -3.08
N LEU A 39 -10.00 -1.46 -3.41
CA LEU A 39 -9.36 -0.77 -4.53
C LEU A 39 -9.88 -1.33 -5.85
N ALA A 40 -10.54 -0.49 -6.64
CA ALA A 40 -11.17 -0.86 -7.90
C ALA A 40 -10.60 -0.09 -9.11
N VAL A 41 -10.30 1.19 -8.94
CA VAL A 41 -9.75 2.06 -10.00
C VAL A 41 -8.36 2.51 -9.58
N PHE A 42 -7.36 2.18 -10.37
CA PHE A 42 -5.96 2.50 -10.03
C PHE A 42 -5.09 2.56 -11.29
N ASP A 43 -3.94 3.18 -11.16
CA ASP A 43 -2.87 3.18 -12.16
C ASP A 43 -1.54 2.86 -11.45
N THR A 44 -0.41 3.11 -12.11
CA THR A 44 0.90 2.85 -11.52
C THR A 44 1.18 3.68 -10.28
N SER A 45 0.45 4.77 -10.06
CA SER A 45 0.59 5.58 -8.85
C SER A 45 0.19 4.80 -7.60
N ALA A 46 -0.71 3.83 -7.72
CA ALA A 46 -1.06 2.96 -6.60
C ALA A 46 0.16 2.17 -6.11
N LEU A 47 0.98 1.66 -7.02
CA LEU A 47 2.23 0.99 -6.65
C LEU A 47 3.19 1.95 -5.94
N ALA A 48 3.33 3.16 -6.47
CA ALA A 48 4.20 4.17 -5.88
C ALA A 48 3.77 4.50 -4.44
N VAL A 49 2.46 4.66 -4.20
CA VAL A 49 1.93 4.92 -2.86
C VAL A 49 2.22 3.76 -1.92
N LEU A 50 1.98 2.53 -2.36
CA LEU A 50 2.25 1.35 -1.53
C LEU A 50 3.73 1.21 -1.21
N LEU A 51 4.62 1.45 -2.17
CA LEU A 51 6.06 1.38 -1.94
C LEU A 51 6.56 2.46 -0.99
N GLU A 52 6.04 3.68 -1.10
CA GLU A 52 6.38 4.75 -0.16
C GLU A 52 5.85 4.45 1.25
N CYS A 53 4.64 3.93 1.34
CA CYS A 53 4.07 3.51 2.62
C CYS A 53 4.94 2.41 3.26
N ARG A 54 5.37 1.43 2.47
CA ARG A 54 6.27 0.37 2.92
C ARG A 54 7.58 0.95 3.46
N ARG A 55 8.15 1.90 2.75
CA ARG A 55 9.39 2.55 3.14
C ARG A 55 9.25 3.20 4.52
N GLU A 56 8.16 3.92 4.75
CA GLU A 56 7.89 4.56 6.03
C GLU A 56 7.71 3.54 7.16
N VAL A 57 6.99 2.45 6.88
CA VAL A 57 6.77 1.37 7.85
C VAL A 57 8.09 0.72 8.25
N LEU A 58 8.94 0.41 7.28
CA LEU A 58 10.23 -0.21 7.55
C LEU A 58 11.17 0.75 8.29
N ALA A 59 11.08 2.05 8.03
CA ALA A 59 11.86 3.05 8.76
C ALA A 59 11.52 3.07 10.24
N ASP A 60 10.28 2.72 10.59
CA ASP A 60 9.83 2.61 11.99
C ASP A 60 10.15 1.24 12.60
N GLY A 61 10.86 0.38 11.88
CA GLY A 61 11.20 -0.95 12.35
C GLY A 61 10.05 -1.94 12.38
N LYS A 62 8.99 -1.68 11.62
CA LYS A 62 7.80 -2.54 11.57
C LYS A 62 7.77 -3.34 10.28
N ALA A 63 6.99 -4.44 10.28
CA ALA A 63 6.73 -5.22 9.08
C ALA A 63 5.57 -4.60 8.31
N PHE A 64 5.63 -4.69 6.98
CA PHE A 64 4.60 -4.18 6.08
C PHE A 64 3.93 -5.34 5.35
N VAL A 65 2.61 -5.39 5.39
CA VAL A 65 1.81 -6.44 4.75
C VAL A 65 0.64 -5.79 4.03
N VAL A 66 0.37 -6.24 2.80
CA VAL A 66 -0.79 -5.80 2.02
C VAL A 66 -1.78 -6.95 1.92
N LYS A 67 -3.04 -6.68 2.22
CA LYS A 67 -4.13 -7.65 2.16
C LYS A 67 -5.08 -7.28 1.02
N GLY A 68 -5.55 -8.28 0.28
CA GLY A 68 -6.58 -8.07 -0.74
C GLY A 68 -6.12 -7.31 -1.96
N LEU A 69 -4.83 -7.39 -2.32
CA LEU A 69 -4.29 -6.69 -3.49
C LEU A 69 -4.98 -7.19 -4.76
N PRO A 70 -5.55 -6.30 -5.61
CA PRO A 70 -6.20 -6.72 -6.85
C PRO A 70 -5.25 -7.49 -7.76
N PRO A 71 -5.72 -8.55 -8.45
CA PRO A 71 -4.85 -9.33 -9.34
C PRO A 71 -4.19 -8.51 -10.44
N ALA A 72 -4.88 -7.51 -10.99
CA ALA A 72 -4.31 -6.63 -12.01
C ALA A 72 -3.14 -5.82 -11.45
N LEU A 73 -3.23 -5.41 -10.20
CA LEU A 73 -2.16 -4.65 -9.54
C LEU A 73 -0.98 -5.58 -9.20
N VAL A 74 -1.25 -6.81 -8.82
CA VAL A 74 -0.21 -7.83 -8.62
C VAL A 74 0.56 -8.07 -9.92
N GLY A 75 -0.15 -8.20 -11.04
CA GLY A 75 0.47 -8.34 -12.35
C GLY A 75 1.33 -7.13 -12.73
N MET A 76 0.84 -5.94 -12.44
CA MET A 76 1.56 -4.70 -12.68
C MET A 76 2.85 -4.64 -11.83
N ALA A 77 2.76 -5.03 -10.56
CA ALA A 77 3.92 -5.09 -9.67
C ALA A 77 4.98 -6.06 -10.19
N GLY A 78 4.55 -7.21 -10.74
CA GLY A 78 5.43 -8.19 -11.37
C GLY A 78 6.16 -7.62 -12.57
N LEU A 79 5.47 -6.84 -13.42
CA LEU A 79 6.08 -6.19 -14.57
C LEU A 79 7.18 -5.20 -14.18
N TYR A 80 7.02 -4.53 -13.07
CA TYR A 80 8.02 -3.58 -12.56
C TYR A 80 9.05 -4.23 -11.63
N GLY A 81 8.93 -5.53 -11.39
CA GLY A 81 9.87 -6.27 -10.54
C GLY A 81 9.79 -5.92 -9.07
N VAL A 82 8.66 -5.41 -8.60
CA VAL A 82 8.48 -4.99 -7.20
C VAL A 82 7.47 -5.85 -6.43
N ASP A 83 6.99 -6.92 -7.03
CA ASP A 83 6.01 -7.82 -6.42
C ASP A 83 6.51 -8.44 -5.11
N ALA A 84 7.81 -8.74 -5.02
CA ALA A 84 8.41 -9.28 -3.81
C ALA A 84 8.42 -8.28 -2.65
N LEU A 85 8.32 -6.98 -2.95
CA LEU A 85 8.27 -5.93 -1.93
C LEU A 85 6.86 -5.74 -1.37
N LEU A 86 5.83 -6.24 -2.06
CA LEU A 86 4.44 -6.11 -1.68
C LEU A 86 3.91 -7.50 -1.29
N GLN A 87 4.34 -8.00 -0.14
CA GLN A 87 3.90 -9.30 0.36
C GLN A 87 2.42 -9.23 0.74
N ALA A 88 1.64 -10.13 0.15
CA ALA A 88 0.22 -10.22 0.44
C ALA A 88 0.00 -11.12 1.66
N ALA A 89 -0.82 -10.65 2.60
CA ALA A 89 -1.39 -11.50 3.64
C ALA A 89 -2.58 -12.22 3.01
N SER A 90 -2.47 -13.47 2.78
CA SER A 90 -3.55 -14.30 2.23
C SER A 90 -4.47 -14.79 3.34
#